data_45d495df109a5e24d3315394176ff6a2
#
_entry.id   45d495df109a5e24d3315394176ff6a2
#
_cell.length_a   1.000
_cell.length_b   1.000
_cell.length_c   1.000
_cell.angle_alpha   90.00
_cell.angle_beta   90.00
_cell.angle_gamma   90.00
#
_symmetry.space_group_name_H-M   'P 1'
#
loop_
_entity.id
_entity.type
_entity.pdbx_description
1 polymer ?
#
loop_
_entity_poly.entity_id
_entity_poly.type
_entity_poly.pdbx_seq_one_letter_code
_entity_poly.pdbx_strand_id
1 'polypeptide(L)'
;MNYLAERRQEEKERRRAEILDAAEAVAASVGWDALTMDQVGRRARLSRALLYVYFKDKVDLMYGICERGLATMRQRFTEAVGRHRLGLDQILGIGRAYIAFSQEFPVHFDILARCELREVSAEDATPSEAACQAEGGALQVLMVGVLEAGVRDGSIRPDLGDPRVVANSLWGMTHGVVQLASTKAKILALHGVDGRAVIEQMMVMARRALVAQQ
;
A
#
# COMPACT_ATOMS: atom_id res chain seq x y z
N MET A 1 -31.65 7.17 -15.96
CA MET A 1 -30.77 6.95 -14.79
C MET A 1 -31.57 7.20 -13.51
N ASN A 2 -31.44 6.36 -12.50
CA ASN A 2 -32.33 6.39 -11.34
C ASN A 2 -31.67 7.25 -10.22
N TYR A 3 -31.96 8.55 -10.20
CA TYR A 3 -31.46 9.55 -9.24
C TYR A 3 -31.53 9.06 -7.76
N LEU A 4 -32.58 8.32 -7.39
CA LEU A 4 -32.72 7.78 -6.05
C LEU A 4 -31.71 6.65 -5.74
N ALA A 5 -31.33 5.87 -6.76
CA ALA A 5 -30.32 4.81 -6.59
C ALA A 5 -28.92 5.43 -6.46
N GLU A 6 -28.62 6.45 -7.26
CA GLU A 6 -27.35 7.20 -7.18
C GLU A 6 -27.18 7.84 -5.79
N ARG A 7 -28.20 8.55 -5.29
CA ARG A 7 -28.14 9.14 -3.95
C ARG A 7 -27.95 8.10 -2.83
N ARG A 8 -28.59 6.94 -2.95
CA ARG A 8 -28.41 5.85 -1.96
C ARG A 8 -27.00 5.29 -2.00
N GLN A 9 -26.41 5.19 -3.19
CA GLN A 9 -25.05 4.73 -3.35
C GLN A 9 -24.05 5.72 -2.77
N GLU A 10 -24.20 7.01 -3.08
CA GLU A 10 -23.38 8.09 -2.51
C GLU A 10 -23.44 8.12 -0.98
N GLU A 11 -24.65 7.98 -0.40
CA GLU A 11 -24.83 7.95 1.04
C GLU A 11 -24.13 6.71 1.67
N LYS A 12 -24.21 5.55 0.99
CA LYS A 12 -23.54 4.32 1.41
C LYS A 12 -22.03 4.49 1.40
N GLU A 13 -21.49 5.05 0.33
CA GLU A 13 -20.04 5.29 0.19
C GLU A 13 -19.53 6.31 1.22
N ARG A 14 -20.26 7.39 1.42
CA ARG A 14 -19.95 8.38 2.45
C ARG A 14 -19.92 7.75 3.84
N ARG A 15 -20.91 6.94 4.17
CA ARG A 15 -20.98 6.27 5.47
C ARG A 15 -19.84 5.25 5.65
N ARG A 16 -19.51 4.51 4.58
CA ARG A 16 -18.35 3.60 4.58
C ARG A 16 -17.06 4.37 4.84
N ALA A 17 -16.88 5.53 4.21
CA ALA A 17 -15.71 6.38 4.42
C ALA A 17 -15.63 6.87 5.88
N GLU A 18 -16.72 7.35 6.48
CA GLU A 18 -16.78 7.78 7.89
C GLU A 18 -16.39 6.65 8.87
N ILE A 19 -16.77 5.40 8.58
CA ILE A 19 -16.38 4.24 9.38
C ILE A 19 -14.87 3.99 9.26
N LEU A 20 -14.31 4.05 8.06
CA LEU A 20 -12.87 3.87 7.84
C LEU A 20 -12.07 4.97 8.53
N ASP A 21 -12.49 6.23 8.45
CA ASP A 21 -11.85 7.35 9.16
C ASP A 21 -11.82 7.12 10.68
N ALA A 22 -12.94 6.63 11.22
CA ALA A 22 -13.04 6.29 12.64
C ALA A 22 -12.11 5.12 13.01
N ALA A 23 -12.03 4.10 12.16
CA ALA A 23 -11.17 2.93 12.37
C ALA A 23 -9.69 3.30 12.32
N GLU A 24 -9.27 4.11 11.34
CA GLU A 24 -7.91 4.63 11.23
C GLU A 24 -7.52 5.47 12.45
N ALA A 25 -8.41 6.33 12.93
CA ALA A 25 -8.18 7.14 14.12
C ALA A 25 -8.06 6.28 15.41
N VAL A 26 -8.86 5.20 15.54
CA VAL A 26 -8.74 4.24 16.65
C VAL A 26 -7.42 3.46 16.51
N ALA A 27 -7.09 2.95 15.32
CA ALA A 27 -5.85 2.22 15.06
C ALA A 27 -4.61 3.08 15.37
N ALA A 28 -4.63 4.36 15.00
CA ALA A 28 -3.55 5.29 15.34
C ALA A 28 -3.38 5.49 16.86
N SER A 29 -4.47 5.40 17.63
CA SER A 29 -4.46 5.63 19.09
C SER A 29 -4.03 4.41 19.90
N VAL A 30 -4.55 3.21 19.56
CA VAL A 30 -4.37 2.00 20.39
C VAL A 30 -3.64 0.86 19.67
N GLY A 31 -3.31 1.04 18.38
CA GLY A 31 -2.79 0.00 17.50
C GLY A 31 -3.87 -0.93 16.96
N TRP A 32 -3.56 -1.62 15.86
CA TRP A 32 -4.53 -2.52 15.21
C TRP A 32 -4.94 -3.69 16.11
N ASP A 33 -4.00 -4.27 16.86
CA ASP A 33 -4.29 -5.47 17.67
C ASP A 33 -5.31 -5.19 18.77
N ALA A 34 -5.21 -4.03 19.43
CA ALA A 34 -6.13 -3.61 20.48
C ALA A 34 -7.42 -2.95 19.97
N LEU A 35 -7.54 -2.66 18.66
CA LEU A 35 -8.75 -2.12 18.06
C LEU A 35 -9.89 -3.12 18.15
N THR A 36 -11.07 -2.64 18.55
CA THR A 36 -12.34 -3.40 18.55
C THR A 36 -13.41 -2.72 17.71
N MET A 37 -14.35 -3.49 17.17
CA MET A 37 -15.49 -2.96 16.40
C MET A 37 -16.35 -2.01 17.26
N ASP A 38 -16.46 -2.24 18.57
CA ASP A 38 -17.20 -1.35 19.47
C ASP A 38 -16.53 0.02 19.65
N GLN A 39 -15.19 0.10 19.68
CA GLN A 39 -14.46 1.37 19.69
C GLN A 39 -14.68 2.14 18.40
N VAL A 40 -14.65 1.44 17.26
CA VAL A 40 -14.91 2.05 15.93
C VAL A 40 -16.35 2.59 15.86
N GLY A 41 -17.35 1.79 16.27
CA GLY A 41 -18.75 2.21 16.30
C GLY A 41 -18.97 3.45 17.17
N ARG A 42 -18.39 3.49 18.38
CA ARG A 42 -18.43 4.67 19.26
C ARG A 42 -17.79 5.89 18.63
N ARG A 43 -16.63 5.71 18.01
CA ARG A 43 -15.89 6.80 17.33
C ARG A 43 -16.66 7.36 16.13
N ALA A 44 -17.27 6.48 15.32
CA ALA A 44 -18.09 6.82 14.18
C ALA A 44 -19.49 7.32 14.56
N ARG A 45 -19.86 7.28 15.85
CA ARG A 45 -21.22 7.57 16.36
C ARG A 45 -22.31 6.70 15.72
N LEU A 46 -22.00 5.44 15.50
CA LEU A 46 -22.89 4.46 14.90
C LEU A 46 -23.25 3.36 15.89
N SER A 47 -24.45 2.79 15.73
CA SER A 47 -24.80 1.57 16.45
C SER A 47 -23.95 0.40 15.94
N ARG A 48 -23.72 -0.58 16.82
CA ARG A 48 -23.02 -1.81 16.47
C ARG A 48 -23.69 -2.51 15.28
N ALA A 49 -25.02 -2.61 15.28
CA ALA A 49 -25.78 -3.23 14.20
C ALA A 49 -25.52 -2.54 12.84
N LEU A 50 -25.49 -1.21 12.81
CA LEU A 50 -25.23 -0.47 11.58
C LEU A 50 -23.78 -0.66 11.09
N LEU A 51 -22.81 -0.72 12.00
CA LEU A 51 -21.41 -1.00 11.63
C LEU A 51 -21.27 -2.34 10.91
N TYR A 52 -21.95 -3.39 11.41
CA TYR A 52 -21.93 -4.73 10.81
C TYR A 52 -22.69 -4.82 9.47
N VAL A 53 -23.50 -3.83 9.10
CA VAL A 53 -24.06 -3.72 7.74
C VAL A 53 -22.98 -3.36 6.70
N TYR A 54 -21.96 -2.59 7.13
CA TYR A 54 -20.89 -2.12 6.23
C TYR A 54 -19.65 -3.03 6.22
N PHE A 55 -19.31 -3.61 7.36
CA PHE A 55 -18.14 -4.48 7.52
C PHE A 55 -18.52 -5.71 8.35
N LYS A 56 -18.39 -6.88 7.74
CA LYS A 56 -18.74 -8.18 8.34
C LYS A 56 -18.05 -8.41 9.68
N ASP A 57 -16.80 -8.03 9.78
CA ASP A 57 -15.96 -8.20 10.97
C ASP A 57 -14.73 -7.26 10.91
N LYS A 58 -13.84 -7.39 11.89
CA LYS A 58 -12.59 -6.64 11.97
C LYS A 58 -11.65 -6.90 10.77
N VAL A 59 -11.71 -8.10 10.18
CA VAL A 59 -10.88 -8.47 9.03
C VAL A 59 -11.39 -7.77 7.76
N ASP A 60 -12.70 -7.76 7.55
CA ASP A 60 -13.31 -7.02 6.43
C ASP A 60 -13.04 -5.50 6.54
N LEU A 61 -13.08 -4.96 7.77
CA LEU A 61 -12.68 -3.58 8.05
C LEU A 61 -11.19 -3.34 7.73
N MET A 62 -10.31 -4.31 8.03
CA MET A 62 -8.89 -4.24 7.68
C MET A 62 -8.70 -4.15 6.17
N TYR A 63 -9.38 -4.97 5.40
CA TYR A 63 -9.33 -4.91 3.93
C TYR A 63 -9.85 -3.57 3.39
N GLY A 64 -10.87 -2.97 4.01
CA GLY A 64 -11.33 -1.63 3.63
C GLY A 64 -10.28 -0.54 3.84
N ILE A 65 -9.52 -0.60 4.95
CA ILE A 65 -8.40 0.32 5.18
C ILE A 65 -7.25 0.02 4.21
N CYS A 66 -6.96 -1.26 3.95
CA CYS A 66 -5.94 -1.70 3.00
C CYS A 66 -6.24 -1.19 1.58
N GLU A 67 -7.47 -1.36 1.09
CA GLU A 67 -7.93 -0.83 -0.19
C GLU A 67 -7.67 0.68 -0.31
N ARG A 68 -8.06 1.46 0.70
CA ARG A 68 -7.84 2.92 0.74
C ARG A 68 -6.35 3.27 0.71
N GLY A 69 -5.52 2.54 1.47
CA GLY A 69 -4.07 2.70 1.48
C GLY A 69 -3.45 2.42 0.11
N LEU A 70 -3.86 1.32 -0.55
CA LEU A 70 -3.38 0.96 -1.88
C LEU A 70 -3.84 1.94 -2.96
N ALA A 71 -5.08 2.45 -2.88
CA ALA A 71 -5.58 3.48 -3.80
C ALA A 71 -4.76 4.78 -3.67
N THR A 72 -4.46 5.21 -2.44
CA THR A 72 -3.58 6.35 -2.17
C THR A 72 -2.18 6.12 -2.72
N MET A 73 -1.63 4.93 -2.51
CA MET A 73 -0.31 4.54 -3.03
C MET A 73 -0.29 4.53 -4.55
N ARG A 74 -1.33 4.01 -5.21
CA ARG A 74 -1.46 4.01 -6.68
C ARG A 74 -1.47 5.43 -7.24
N GLN A 75 -2.20 6.34 -6.61
CA GLN A 75 -2.16 7.75 -6.99
C GLN A 75 -0.73 8.31 -6.91
N ARG A 76 -0.03 8.11 -5.79
CA ARG A 76 1.34 8.57 -5.57
C ARG A 76 2.33 8.00 -6.58
N PHE A 77 2.18 6.72 -6.92
CA PHE A 77 3.01 6.06 -7.94
C PHE A 77 2.75 6.65 -9.31
N THR A 78 1.50 6.86 -9.68
CA THR A 78 1.12 7.49 -10.96
C THR A 78 1.70 8.90 -11.08
N GLU A 79 1.62 9.69 -10.02
CA GLU A 79 2.23 11.02 -9.96
C GLU A 79 3.77 10.96 -10.09
N ALA A 80 4.41 9.99 -9.41
CA ALA A 80 5.87 9.80 -9.50
C ALA A 80 6.31 9.40 -10.92
N VAL A 81 5.56 8.51 -11.57
CA VAL A 81 5.80 8.13 -12.99
C VAL A 81 5.69 9.35 -13.90
N GLY A 82 4.67 10.19 -13.74
CA GLY A 82 4.44 11.38 -14.56
C GLY A 82 5.53 12.46 -14.45
N ARG A 83 6.36 12.42 -13.39
CA ARG A 83 7.47 13.40 -13.19
C ARG A 83 8.75 13.06 -13.95
N HIS A 84 8.85 11.86 -14.52
CA HIS A 84 10.08 11.38 -15.15
C HIS A 84 9.82 10.84 -16.56
N ARG A 85 10.81 10.97 -17.45
CA ARG A 85 10.71 10.50 -18.84
C ARG A 85 11.24 9.08 -19.03
N LEU A 86 12.28 8.71 -18.32
CA LEU A 86 12.95 7.42 -18.44
C LEU A 86 12.40 6.42 -17.43
N GLY A 87 12.18 5.17 -17.86
CA GLY A 87 11.62 4.11 -17.03
C GLY A 87 12.46 3.82 -15.78
N LEU A 88 13.77 3.93 -15.83
CA LEU A 88 14.64 3.82 -14.65
C LEU A 88 14.33 4.89 -13.60
N ASP A 89 14.16 6.14 -14.01
CA ASP A 89 13.87 7.21 -13.07
C ASP A 89 12.42 7.12 -12.54
N GLN A 90 11.49 6.60 -13.36
CA GLN A 90 10.11 6.32 -12.98
C GLN A 90 10.05 5.24 -11.89
N ILE A 91 10.71 4.08 -12.08
CA ILE A 91 10.68 2.99 -11.08
C ILE A 91 11.37 3.40 -9.78
N LEU A 92 12.46 4.17 -9.84
CA LEU A 92 13.09 4.74 -8.66
C LEU A 92 12.22 5.82 -8.00
N GLY A 93 11.44 6.56 -8.78
CA GLY A 93 10.40 7.48 -8.30
C GLY A 93 9.30 6.76 -7.51
N ILE A 94 8.84 5.60 -8.01
CA ILE A 94 7.91 4.71 -7.31
C ILE A 94 8.49 4.28 -5.95
N GLY A 95 9.75 3.83 -5.91
CA GLY A 95 10.42 3.46 -4.66
C GLY A 95 10.44 4.60 -3.64
N ARG A 96 10.77 5.83 -4.07
CA ARG A 96 10.71 7.03 -3.21
C ARG A 96 9.29 7.34 -2.73
N ALA A 97 8.29 7.21 -3.61
CA ALA A 97 6.89 7.41 -3.24
C ALA A 97 6.40 6.39 -2.20
N TYR A 98 6.85 5.13 -2.31
CA TYR A 98 6.58 4.09 -1.33
C TYR A 98 7.17 4.41 0.05
N ILE A 99 8.43 4.84 0.08
CA ILE A 99 9.11 5.25 1.31
C ILE A 99 8.38 6.44 1.96
N ALA A 100 8.03 7.46 1.18
CA ALA A 100 7.27 8.61 1.68
C ALA A 100 5.89 8.18 2.23
N PHE A 101 5.18 7.29 1.52
CA PHE A 101 3.90 6.75 1.96
C PHE A 101 4.01 6.08 3.34
N SER A 102 5.04 5.28 3.58
CA SER A 102 5.24 4.60 4.87
C SER A 102 5.40 5.56 6.05
N GLN A 103 5.96 6.75 5.80
CA GLN A 103 6.19 7.79 6.81
C GLN A 103 4.95 8.66 7.03
N GLU A 104 4.25 9.00 5.96
CA GLU A 104 3.06 9.88 5.99
C GLU A 104 1.80 9.12 6.46
N PHE A 105 1.71 7.83 6.16
CA PHE A 105 0.53 6.98 6.44
C PHE A 105 0.91 5.72 7.25
N PRO A 106 1.46 5.86 8.47
CA PRO A 106 1.98 4.72 9.24
C PRO A 106 0.90 3.68 9.57
N VAL A 107 -0.35 4.10 9.79
CA VAL A 107 -1.48 3.17 10.04
C VAL A 107 -1.76 2.32 8.81
N HIS A 108 -1.83 2.93 7.62
CA HIS A 108 -2.04 2.19 6.38
C HIS A 108 -0.88 1.23 6.11
N PHE A 109 0.36 1.67 6.35
CA PHE A 109 1.55 0.84 6.15
C PHE A 109 1.56 -0.39 7.08
N ASP A 110 1.19 -0.24 8.37
CA ASP A 110 1.04 -1.35 9.30
C ASP A 110 -0.09 -2.32 8.87
N ILE A 111 -1.22 -1.78 8.42
CA ILE A 111 -2.36 -2.58 7.94
C ILE A 111 -2.01 -3.34 6.66
N LEU A 112 -1.30 -2.73 5.71
CA LEU A 112 -0.84 -3.40 4.48
C LEU A 112 0.03 -4.61 4.81
N ALA A 113 1.03 -4.47 5.69
CA ALA A 113 1.88 -5.58 6.12
C ALA A 113 1.09 -6.74 6.76
N ARG A 114 -0.02 -6.45 7.45
CA ARG A 114 -0.90 -7.46 8.05
C ARG A 114 -1.79 -8.16 7.02
N CYS A 115 -2.28 -7.43 6.01
CA CYS A 115 -3.06 -8.00 4.90
C CYS A 115 -2.22 -9.01 4.11
N GLU A 116 -0.95 -8.73 3.85
CA GLU A 116 -0.03 -9.59 3.11
C GLU A 116 0.25 -10.95 3.78
N LEU A 117 0.08 -11.03 5.10
CA LEU A 117 0.27 -12.27 5.87
C LEU A 117 -0.94 -13.22 5.81
N ARG A 118 -2.04 -12.82 5.19
CA ARG A 118 -3.25 -13.65 5.11
C ARG A 118 -3.31 -14.39 3.79
N GLU A 119 -3.73 -15.65 3.85
CA GLU A 119 -4.05 -16.42 2.66
C GLU A 119 -5.27 -15.79 1.94
N VAL A 120 -5.16 -15.64 0.64
CA VAL A 120 -6.22 -15.10 -0.22
C VAL A 120 -7.23 -16.21 -0.49
N SER A 121 -8.49 -16.03 -0.05
CA SER A 121 -9.60 -16.89 -0.45
C SER A 121 -10.33 -16.28 -1.64
N ALA A 122 -10.29 -16.92 -2.80
CA ALA A 122 -10.96 -16.42 -3.99
C ALA A 122 -12.48 -16.71 -4.00
N GLU A 123 -12.93 -17.76 -3.29
CA GLU A 123 -14.32 -18.24 -3.36
C GLU A 123 -15.27 -17.50 -2.41
N ASP A 124 -14.76 -16.96 -1.28
CA ASP A 124 -15.56 -16.31 -0.24
C ASP A 124 -15.10 -14.87 0.06
N ALA A 125 -14.41 -14.22 -0.89
CA ALA A 125 -13.87 -12.87 -0.69
C ALA A 125 -14.98 -11.85 -0.41
N THR A 126 -14.81 -11.05 0.65
CA THR A 126 -15.71 -9.91 0.90
C THR A 126 -15.51 -8.83 -0.18
N PRO A 127 -16.48 -7.91 -0.35
CA PRO A 127 -16.30 -6.78 -1.29
C PRO A 127 -15.06 -5.95 -0.98
N SER A 128 -14.71 -5.76 0.30
CA SER A 128 -13.50 -5.02 0.71
C SER A 128 -12.21 -5.79 0.34
N GLU A 129 -12.22 -7.11 0.52
CA GLU A 129 -11.09 -7.97 0.13
C GLU A 129 -10.88 -7.96 -1.38
N ALA A 130 -11.95 -8.13 -2.16
CA ALA A 130 -11.89 -8.07 -3.63
C ALA A 130 -11.39 -6.71 -4.13
N ALA A 131 -11.84 -5.61 -3.54
CA ALA A 131 -11.38 -4.27 -3.87
C ALA A 131 -9.90 -4.05 -3.50
N CYS A 132 -9.46 -4.56 -2.34
CA CYS A 132 -8.06 -4.53 -1.93
C CYS A 132 -7.16 -5.29 -2.92
N GLN A 133 -7.57 -6.48 -3.36
CA GLN A 133 -6.86 -7.27 -4.37
C GLN A 133 -6.79 -6.56 -5.73
N ALA A 134 -7.89 -5.90 -6.15
CA ALA A 134 -7.93 -5.15 -7.40
C ALA A 134 -6.94 -3.96 -7.38
N GLU A 135 -6.86 -3.21 -6.29
CA GLU A 135 -5.91 -2.11 -6.13
C GLU A 135 -4.45 -2.63 -6.11
N GLY A 136 -4.18 -3.74 -5.41
CA GLY A 136 -2.86 -4.38 -5.42
C GLY A 136 -2.45 -4.84 -6.83
N GLY A 137 -3.37 -5.45 -7.58
CA GLY A 137 -3.16 -5.83 -8.98
C GLY A 137 -2.88 -4.64 -9.87
N ALA A 138 -3.59 -3.52 -9.69
CA ALA A 138 -3.35 -2.29 -10.46
C ALA A 138 -1.96 -1.69 -10.22
N LEU A 139 -1.47 -1.71 -8.97
CA LEU A 139 -0.09 -1.32 -8.64
C LEU A 139 0.94 -2.20 -9.33
N GLN A 140 0.71 -3.51 -9.33
CA GLN A 140 1.60 -4.46 -10.00
C GLN A 140 1.66 -4.22 -11.51
N VAL A 141 0.52 -4.01 -12.17
CA VAL A 141 0.45 -3.67 -13.60
C VAL A 141 1.22 -2.38 -13.90
N LEU A 142 1.07 -1.35 -13.06
CA LEU A 142 1.80 -0.09 -13.21
C LEU A 142 3.32 -0.31 -13.13
N MET A 143 3.80 -1.04 -12.14
CA MET A 143 5.24 -1.30 -11.96
C MET A 143 5.83 -2.10 -13.14
N VAL A 144 5.13 -3.14 -13.57
CA VAL A 144 5.54 -3.95 -14.74
C VAL A 144 5.62 -3.08 -15.99
N GLY A 145 4.60 -2.26 -16.26
CA GLY A 145 4.59 -1.36 -17.41
C GLY A 145 5.75 -0.36 -17.42
N VAL A 146 6.13 0.16 -16.24
CA VAL A 146 7.30 1.05 -16.09
C VAL A 146 8.61 0.32 -16.36
N LEU A 147 8.78 -0.91 -15.85
CA LEU A 147 9.98 -1.73 -16.13
C LEU A 147 10.13 -2.03 -17.63
N GLU A 148 9.04 -2.45 -18.27
CA GLU A 148 9.01 -2.70 -19.72
C GLU A 148 9.32 -1.43 -20.54
N ALA A 149 8.78 -0.27 -20.12
CA ALA A 149 9.09 1.01 -20.75
C ALA A 149 10.59 1.35 -20.61
N GLY A 150 11.17 1.12 -19.43
CA GLY A 150 12.60 1.36 -19.18
C GLY A 150 13.53 0.46 -20.02
N VAL A 151 13.12 -0.79 -20.26
CA VAL A 151 13.84 -1.67 -21.18
C VAL A 151 13.73 -1.15 -22.64
N ARG A 152 12.55 -0.71 -23.05
CA ARG A 152 12.35 -0.15 -24.41
C ARG A 152 13.08 1.17 -24.63
N ASP A 153 13.19 2.04 -23.63
CA ASP A 153 13.91 3.33 -23.74
C ASP A 153 15.42 3.22 -23.47
N GLY A 154 15.90 2.00 -23.15
CA GLY A 154 17.31 1.71 -22.93
C GLY A 154 17.84 2.18 -21.57
N SER A 155 17.01 2.68 -20.67
CA SER A 155 17.45 3.10 -19.32
C SER A 155 17.57 1.93 -18.34
N ILE A 156 16.82 0.84 -18.57
CA ILE A 156 16.88 -0.40 -17.81
C ILE A 156 17.49 -1.51 -18.67
N ARG A 157 18.38 -2.31 -18.08
CA ARG A 157 19.02 -3.44 -18.73
C ARG A 157 18.01 -4.51 -19.12
N PRO A 158 18.15 -5.16 -20.32
CA PRO A 158 17.14 -6.10 -20.83
C PRO A 158 17.24 -7.51 -20.24
N ASP A 159 18.31 -7.84 -19.52
CA ASP A 159 18.63 -9.18 -19.04
C ASP A 159 18.19 -9.44 -17.57
N LEU A 160 17.23 -8.66 -17.05
CA LEU A 160 16.70 -8.81 -15.69
C LEU A 160 15.74 -10.00 -15.52
N GLY A 161 15.28 -10.61 -16.61
CA GLY A 161 14.28 -11.67 -16.59
C GLY A 161 12.83 -11.15 -16.65
N ASP A 162 11.87 -11.93 -16.11
CA ASP A 162 10.45 -11.58 -16.14
C ASP A 162 10.17 -10.28 -15.35
N PRO A 163 9.61 -9.23 -15.99
CA PRO A 163 9.31 -7.96 -15.31
C PRO A 163 8.40 -8.10 -14.09
N ARG A 164 7.52 -9.11 -14.06
CA ARG A 164 6.65 -9.39 -12.90
C ARG A 164 7.46 -9.87 -11.71
N VAL A 165 8.46 -10.71 -11.94
CA VAL A 165 9.38 -11.18 -10.88
C VAL A 165 10.23 -10.02 -10.37
N VAL A 166 10.74 -9.19 -11.27
CA VAL A 166 11.53 -8.00 -10.93
C VAL A 166 10.69 -7.01 -10.11
N ALA A 167 9.46 -6.72 -10.52
CA ALA A 167 8.56 -5.82 -9.79
C ALA A 167 8.30 -6.31 -8.36
N ASN A 168 7.99 -7.61 -8.18
CA ASN A 168 7.78 -8.20 -6.85
C ASN A 168 9.06 -8.20 -6.01
N SER A 169 10.22 -8.44 -6.63
CA SER A 169 11.53 -8.38 -5.93
C SER A 169 11.84 -6.97 -5.43
N LEU A 170 11.60 -5.94 -6.25
CA LEU A 170 11.76 -4.54 -5.88
C LEU A 170 10.80 -4.14 -4.75
N TRP A 171 9.55 -4.57 -4.84
CA TRP A 171 8.57 -4.34 -3.79
C TRP A 171 8.99 -5.00 -2.48
N GLY A 172 9.29 -6.31 -2.47
CA GLY A 172 9.70 -7.03 -1.26
C GLY A 172 10.97 -6.46 -0.65
N MET A 173 11.97 -6.07 -1.47
CA MET A 173 13.19 -5.41 -1.00
C MET A 173 12.88 -4.06 -0.34
N THR A 174 12.06 -3.23 -0.97
CA THR A 174 11.72 -1.90 -0.45
C THR A 174 10.89 -2.01 0.82
N HIS A 175 9.86 -2.87 0.81
CA HIS A 175 9.01 -3.12 1.99
C HIS A 175 9.84 -3.64 3.17
N GLY A 176 10.64 -4.68 2.95
CA GLY A 176 11.46 -5.28 4.01
C GLY A 176 12.47 -4.30 4.62
N VAL A 177 13.11 -3.47 3.81
CA VAL A 177 14.06 -2.45 4.29
C VAL A 177 13.35 -1.35 5.07
N VAL A 178 12.21 -0.85 4.58
CA VAL A 178 11.41 0.15 5.29
C VAL A 178 10.90 -0.40 6.62
N GLN A 179 10.39 -1.63 6.63
CA GLN A 179 9.92 -2.29 7.85
C GLN A 179 11.06 -2.51 8.85
N LEU A 180 12.23 -2.95 8.38
CA LEU A 180 13.43 -3.10 9.22
C LEU A 180 13.82 -1.76 9.85
N ALA A 181 13.91 -0.70 9.06
CA ALA A 181 14.30 0.64 9.52
C ALA A 181 13.32 1.18 10.59
N SER A 182 12.01 0.94 10.43
CA SER A 182 10.98 1.41 11.37
C SER A 182 10.90 0.54 12.64
N THR A 183 10.93 -0.80 12.53
CA THR A 183 10.67 -1.69 13.66
C THR A 183 11.93 -2.07 14.43
N LYS A 184 13.11 -1.98 13.81
CA LYS A 184 14.41 -2.40 14.40
C LYS A 184 15.38 -1.23 14.60
N ALA A 185 14.89 0.01 14.63
CA ALA A 185 15.73 1.21 14.79
C ALA A 185 16.70 1.12 15.98
N LYS A 186 16.25 0.59 17.14
CA LYS A 186 17.11 0.39 18.31
C LYS A 186 18.24 -0.62 18.07
N ILE A 187 17.96 -1.70 17.36
CA ILE A 187 18.96 -2.72 17.02
C ILE A 187 19.98 -2.17 16.02
N LEU A 188 19.52 -1.45 14.99
CA LEU A 188 20.38 -0.78 14.04
C LEU A 188 21.33 0.20 14.74
N ALA A 189 20.81 1.01 15.67
CA ALA A 189 21.60 1.96 16.44
C ALA A 189 22.69 1.27 17.30
N LEU A 190 22.42 0.08 17.87
CA LEU A 190 23.44 -0.71 18.60
C LEU A 190 24.63 -1.12 17.70
N HIS A 191 24.40 -1.23 16.40
CA HIS A 191 25.44 -1.51 15.41
C HIS A 191 26.01 -0.23 14.75
N GLY A 192 25.66 0.95 15.25
CA GLY A 192 26.09 2.24 14.68
C GLY A 192 25.49 2.54 13.30
N VAL A 193 24.34 1.93 12.99
CA VAL A 193 23.67 2.06 11.67
C VAL A 193 22.42 2.91 11.83
N ASP A 194 22.28 3.92 10.99
CA ASP A 194 21.06 4.73 10.84
C ASP A 194 20.09 4.06 9.87
N GLY A 195 18.82 3.92 10.27
CA GLY A 195 17.77 3.34 9.42
C GLY A 195 17.54 4.10 8.11
N ARG A 196 17.73 5.43 8.09
CA ARG A 196 17.68 6.23 6.87
C ARG A 196 18.79 5.84 5.90
N ALA A 197 20.02 5.67 6.41
CA ALA A 197 21.15 5.25 5.59
C ALA A 197 20.92 3.86 4.96
N VAL A 198 20.23 2.94 5.66
CA VAL A 198 19.86 1.62 5.11
C VAL A 198 18.90 1.77 3.92
N ILE A 199 17.89 2.65 4.06
CA ILE A 199 16.93 2.94 2.97
C ILE A 199 17.63 3.58 1.78
N GLU A 200 18.50 4.57 2.00
CA GLU A 200 19.27 5.24 0.95
C GLU A 200 20.18 4.26 0.22
N GLN A 201 20.89 3.39 0.96
CA GLN A 201 21.74 2.36 0.37
C GLN A 201 20.94 1.35 -0.46
N MET A 202 19.77 0.94 -0.02
CA MET A 202 18.86 0.08 -0.79
C MET A 202 18.49 0.73 -2.13
N MET A 203 18.17 2.03 -2.16
CA MET A 203 17.85 2.75 -3.38
C MET A 203 19.06 2.82 -4.35
N VAL A 204 20.28 2.98 -3.81
CA VAL A 204 21.51 2.91 -4.61
C VAL A 204 21.70 1.51 -5.21
N MET A 205 21.49 0.46 -4.42
CA MET A 205 21.59 -0.93 -4.89
C MET A 205 20.54 -1.22 -5.98
N ALA A 206 19.29 -0.82 -5.78
CA ALA A 206 18.22 -0.97 -6.77
C ALA A 206 18.59 -0.27 -8.11
N ARG A 207 19.07 0.99 -8.05
CA ARG A 207 19.52 1.69 -9.25
C ARG A 207 20.65 0.94 -9.97
N ARG A 208 21.68 0.49 -9.24
CA ARG A 208 22.81 -0.23 -9.82
C ARG A 208 22.40 -1.56 -10.46
N ALA A 209 21.43 -2.25 -9.87
CA ALA A 209 20.92 -3.51 -10.41
C ALA A 209 20.12 -3.32 -11.71
N LEU A 210 19.39 -2.20 -11.83
CA LEU A 210 18.48 -1.94 -12.94
C LEU A 210 19.12 -1.23 -14.14
N VAL A 211 20.11 -0.35 -13.89
CA VAL A 211 20.67 0.53 -14.95
C VAL A 211 21.28 -0.28 -16.07
N ALA A 212 21.01 0.11 -17.32
CA ALA A 212 21.70 -0.45 -18.48
C ALA A 212 23.21 -0.14 -18.40
N GLN A 213 24.04 -1.14 -18.67
CA GLN A 213 25.49 -0.94 -18.80
C GLN A 213 25.73 -0.28 -20.15
N GLN A 214 26.49 0.80 -20.17
CA GLN A 214 26.97 1.46 -21.38
C GLN A 214 28.08 0.64 -22.01
#